data_a39e027a235c5cfd113cb3361406bbeb
#
_entry.id   a39e027a235c5cfd113cb3361406bbeb
#
_cell.length_a   1.000
_cell.length_b   1.000
_cell.length_c   1.000
_cell.angle_alpha   90.00
_cell.angle_beta   90.00
_cell.angle_gamma   90.00
#
_symmetry.space_group_name_H-M   'P 1'
#
loop_
_entity.id
_entity.type
_entity.pdbx_description
1 polymer ?
#
loop_
_entity_poly.entity_id
_entity_poly.type
_entity_poly.pdbx_seq_one_letter_code
_entity_poly.pdbx_strand_id
1 'polypeptide(L)'
;MEKKVGVYICKGCGIGDSLDMEALAAVANDEFSPAVCKDHDFLCSEAGVQVIQEDLNGDDAVNAVVVAACSPRVMQDVFNFGPSVVLDRVNLREQVVWCQPKGEEDTQMMAEDYLRMGITKVGDMEPLEPFQPEEEMSKRLLVVGGGLAGITASAEAAKAGYEVVLVEKEAQLGGWMNKLHKQAPLKHPYTDLEDVDIAYRIKAVEEDGNVTVYTGATMEKIEGAPCLYTAHIKQNGNVVTEKVGAIVVATGAVPYEAKKLKHLGYGTCENVVTNETIEELASKGSITRPSDGRPVKSAAFVLCAGSRDPEHLSYCSSTCCIESLKQAKYLRLQDKDAKAYVIYRDMRTPGHYE
;
A
#
# COMPACT_ATOMS: atom_id res chain seq x y z
N MET A 1 -3.17 22.64 -33.22
CA MET A 1 -2.27 22.08 -34.28
C MET A 1 -3.11 21.12 -35.09
N GLU A 2 -2.99 21.13 -36.42
CA GLU A 2 -3.71 20.17 -37.26
C GLU A 2 -3.26 18.76 -36.93
N LYS A 3 -4.22 17.84 -36.75
CA LYS A 3 -3.91 16.46 -36.41
C LYS A 3 -3.54 15.69 -37.66
N LYS A 4 -2.37 15.08 -37.63
CA LYS A 4 -1.87 14.16 -38.65
C LYS A 4 -1.85 12.75 -38.06
N VAL A 5 -2.87 11.97 -38.41
CA VAL A 5 -3.06 10.64 -37.85
C VAL A 5 -2.21 9.61 -38.61
N GLY A 6 -1.43 8.82 -37.90
CA GLY A 6 -0.78 7.61 -38.38
C GLY A 6 -1.48 6.36 -37.86
N VAL A 7 -1.81 5.44 -38.74
CA VAL A 7 -2.42 4.15 -38.41
C VAL A 7 -1.41 3.03 -38.66
N TYR A 8 -1.13 2.24 -37.63
CA TYR A 8 -0.16 1.15 -37.70
C TYR A 8 -0.81 -0.16 -37.29
N ILE A 9 -0.84 -1.13 -38.19
CA ILE A 9 -1.54 -2.41 -38.00
C ILE A 9 -0.52 -3.54 -37.81
N CYS A 10 -0.60 -4.26 -36.71
CA CYS A 10 0.29 -5.38 -36.43
C CYS A 10 -0.25 -6.68 -37.02
N LYS A 11 0.60 -7.41 -37.76
CA LYS A 11 0.28 -8.74 -38.27
C LYS A 11 0.68 -9.86 -37.32
N GLY A 12 1.48 -9.55 -36.29
CA GLY A 12 2.05 -10.53 -35.38
C GLY A 12 1.07 -11.20 -34.44
N CYS A 13 1.55 -12.21 -33.73
CA CYS A 13 0.80 -12.94 -32.70
C CYS A 13 -0.54 -13.54 -33.19
N GLY A 14 -0.64 -13.92 -34.44
CA GLY A 14 -1.81 -14.53 -35.05
C GLY A 14 -2.86 -13.56 -35.60
N ILE A 15 -2.63 -12.24 -35.51
CA ILE A 15 -3.55 -11.23 -36.05
C ILE A 15 -3.62 -11.38 -37.59
N GLY A 16 -2.51 -11.30 -38.28
CA GLY A 16 -2.46 -11.45 -39.76
C GLY A 16 -2.87 -12.81 -40.28
N ASP A 17 -2.81 -13.85 -39.43
CA ASP A 17 -3.33 -15.19 -39.79
C ASP A 17 -4.85 -15.29 -39.66
N SER A 18 -5.51 -14.36 -39.01
CA SER A 18 -6.94 -14.45 -38.64
C SER A 18 -7.80 -13.38 -39.29
N LEU A 19 -7.19 -12.30 -39.76
CA LEU A 19 -7.86 -11.12 -40.30
C LEU A 19 -7.32 -10.80 -41.70
N ASP A 20 -8.16 -10.26 -42.57
CA ASP A 20 -7.77 -9.66 -43.83
C ASP A 20 -7.15 -8.28 -43.58
N MET A 21 -5.83 -8.20 -43.74
CA MET A 21 -5.04 -7.00 -43.48
C MET A 21 -5.26 -5.91 -44.52
N GLU A 22 -5.57 -6.30 -45.77
CA GLU A 22 -5.86 -5.38 -46.87
C GLU A 22 -7.22 -4.68 -46.60
N ALA A 23 -8.21 -5.43 -46.18
CA ALA A 23 -9.51 -4.86 -45.78
C ALA A 23 -9.40 -3.90 -44.59
N LEU A 24 -8.60 -4.22 -43.57
CA LEU A 24 -8.33 -3.31 -42.46
C LEU A 24 -7.65 -2.00 -42.90
N ALA A 25 -6.64 -2.11 -43.76
CA ALA A 25 -5.96 -0.95 -44.34
C ALA A 25 -6.90 -0.12 -45.22
N ALA A 26 -7.80 -0.76 -45.97
CA ALA A 26 -8.81 -0.09 -46.77
C ALA A 26 -9.77 0.73 -45.93
N VAL A 27 -10.26 0.19 -44.80
CA VAL A 27 -11.09 0.93 -43.84
C VAL A 27 -10.38 2.21 -43.36
N ALA A 28 -9.11 2.12 -43.01
CA ALA A 28 -8.36 3.29 -42.55
C ALA A 28 -8.21 4.31 -43.68
N ASN A 29 -7.82 3.89 -44.87
CA ASN A 29 -7.53 4.77 -45.99
C ASN A 29 -8.78 5.39 -46.63
N ASP A 30 -9.81 4.59 -46.86
CA ASP A 30 -10.99 5.01 -47.63
C ASP A 30 -11.97 5.82 -46.77
N GLU A 31 -12.10 5.48 -45.47
CA GLU A 31 -13.05 6.14 -44.58
C GLU A 31 -12.44 7.34 -43.84
N PHE A 32 -11.15 7.30 -43.50
CA PHE A 32 -10.51 8.30 -42.64
C PHE A 32 -9.37 9.09 -43.28
N SER A 33 -8.78 8.60 -44.36
CA SER A 33 -7.67 9.26 -45.09
C SER A 33 -6.53 9.72 -44.14
N PRO A 34 -5.94 8.83 -43.31
CA PRO A 34 -4.87 9.21 -42.41
C PRO A 34 -3.63 9.66 -43.17
N ALA A 35 -2.75 10.44 -42.52
CA ALA A 35 -1.48 10.88 -43.14
C ALA A 35 -0.60 9.66 -43.52
N VAL A 36 -0.66 8.59 -42.72
CA VAL A 36 0.06 7.35 -42.94
C VAL A 36 -0.79 6.16 -42.49
N CYS A 37 -0.82 5.09 -43.33
CA CYS A 37 -1.33 3.77 -42.92
C CYS A 37 -0.29 2.72 -43.30
N LYS A 38 0.29 2.03 -42.29
CA LYS A 38 1.33 1.01 -42.49
C LYS A 38 1.00 -0.26 -41.70
N ASP A 39 1.38 -1.38 -42.18
CA ASP A 39 1.37 -2.65 -41.47
C ASP A 39 2.79 -3.15 -41.20
N HIS A 40 2.97 -3.96 -40.16
CA HIS A 40 4.25 -4.59 -39.84
C HIS A 40 4.05 -5.92 -39.13
N ASP A 41 4.95 -6.88 -39.34
CA ASP A 41 4.86 -8.20 -38.76
C ASP A 41 4.86 -8.18 -37.23
N PHE A 42 5.69 -7.33 -36.63
CA PHE A 42 5.75 -7.13 -35.16
C PHE A 42 6.04 -5.67 -34.86
N LEU A 43 5.00 -4.86 -34.69
CA LEU A 43 5.13 -3.44 -34.31
C LEU A 43 5.89 -3.21 -33.00
N CYS A 44 5.87 -4.21 -32.08
CA CYS A 44 6.60 -4.13 -30.82
C CYS A 44 8.10 -4.51 -30.94
N SER A 45 8.57 -4.93 -32.10
CA SER A 45 10.01 -5.12 -32.35
C SER A 45 10.72 -3.78 -32.53
N GLU A 46 12.04 -3.76 -32.38
CA GLU A 46 12.85 -2.58 -32.63
C GLU A 46 12.59 -1.98 -34.04
N ALA A 47 12.53 -2.82 -35.06
CA ALA A 47 12.20 -2.40 -36.43
C ALA A 47 10.78 -1.85 -36.57
N GLY A 48 9.79 -2.47 -35.88
CA GLY A 48 8.41 -2.00 -35.93
C GLY A 48 8.21 -0.65 -35.21
N VAL A 49 8.88 -0.45 -34.07
CA VAL A 49 8.89 0.84 -33.38
C VAL A 49 9.56 1.93 -34.22
N GLN A 50 10.66 1.58 -34.90
CA GLN A 50 11.38 2.51 -35.77
C GLN A 50 10.50 3.02 -36.89
N VAL A 51 9.64 2.20 -37.51
CA VAL A 51 8.68 2.63 -38.54
C VAL A 51 7.77 3.75 -38.03
N ILE A 52 7.29 3.64 -36.80
CA ILE A 52 6.45 4.68 -36.18
C ILE A 52 7.26 5.93 -35.85
N GLN A 53 8.47 5.75 -35.33
CA GLN A 53 9.35 6.87 -34.96
C GLN A 53 9.82 7.69 -36.17
N GLU A 54 10.04 7.05 -37.31
CA GLU A 54 10.39 7.72 -38.55
C GLU A 54 9.28 8.67 -39.01
N ASP A 55 8.02 8.25 -38.94
CA ASP A 55 6.87 9.08 -39.28
C ASP A 55 6.60 10.19 -38.24
N LEU A 56 6.92 9.95 -36.97
CA LEU A 56 6.82 10.97 -35.92
C LEU A 56 7.89 12.09 -36.06
N ASN A 57 9.04 11.78 -36.65
CA ASN A 57 10.17 12.69 -36.78
C ASN A 57 10.37 13.21 -38.22
N GLY A 58 9.52 12.81 -39.16
CA GLY A 58 9.60 13.25 -40.58
C GLY A 58 9.20 14.68 -40.80
N ASP A 59 9.44 15.21 -42.04
CA ASP A 59 9.10 16.56 -42.44
C ASP A 59 7.57 16.84 -42.39
N ASP A 60 6.77 15.79 -42.53
CA ASP A 60 5.30 15.80 -42.44
C ASP A 60 4.82 15.01 -41.21
N ALA A 61 5.46 15.30 -40.08
CA ALA A 61 5.37 14.51 -38.87
C ALA A 61 3.93 14.18 -38.43
N VAL A 62 3.69 12.88 -38.19
CA VAL A 62 2.51 12.36 -37.48
C VAL A 62 2.54 12.84 -36.03
N ASN A 63 1.41 13.27 -35.49
CA ASN A 63 1.29 13.69 -34.09
C ASN A 63 0.18 12.98 -33.32
N ALA A 64 -0.55 12.11 -34.01
CA ALA A 64 -1.62 11.30 -33.47
C ALA A 64 -1.49 9.86 -34.02
N VAL A 65 -1.36 8.87 -33.16
CA VAL A 65 -0.96 7.49 -33.50
C VAL A 65 -2.03 6.49 -33.09
N VAL A 66 -2.44 5.65 -34.00
CA VAL A 66 -3.25 4.45 -33.74
C VAL A 66 -2.39 3.21 -33.93
N VAL A 67 -2.23 2.42 -32.89
CA VAL A 67 -1.55 1.12 -32.96
C VAL A 67 -2.56 0.00 -32.82
N ALA A 68 -3.00 -0.57 -33.93
CA ALA A 68 -3.92 -1.71 -33.96
C ALA A 68 -3.14 -3.02 -33.80
N ALA A 69 -3.10 -3.54 -32.57
CA ALA A 69 -2.25 -4.66 -32.20
C ALA A 69 -2.79 -5.43 -30.98
N CYS A 70 -1.94 -5.69 -30.01
CA CYS A 70 -2.27 -6.28 -28.71
C CYS A 70 -2.86 -5.24 -27.73
N SER A 71 -3.34 -5.75 -26.58
CA SER A 71 -3.91 -4.96 -25.48
C SER A 71 -3.01 -3.77 -25.07
N PRO A 72 -3.59 -2.61 -24.76
CA PRO A 72 -2.84 -1.48 -24.20
C PRO A 72 -2.20 -1.78 -22.83
N ARG A 73 -2.55 -2.89 -22.18
CA ARG A 73 -1.95 -3.34 -20.92
C ARG A 73 -0.58 -4.00 -21.06
N VAL A 74 -0.19 -4.35 -22.29
CA VAL A 74 1.12 -4.96 -22.60
C VAL A 74 1.94 -4.02 -23.47
N MET A 75 3.28 -4.14 -23.42
CA MET A 75 4.19 -3.31 -24.21
C MET A 75 3.99 -1.80 -24.03
N GLN A 76 3.67 -1.35 -22.81
CA GLN A 76 3.44 0.07 -22.50
C GLN A 76 4.71 0.89 -22.72
N ASP A 77 5.85 0.38 -22.24
CA ASP A 77 7.14 1.06 -22.37
C ASP A 77 7.61 1.16 -23.83
N VAL A 78 7.24 0.15 -24.64
CA VAL A 78 7.60 0.08 -26.08
C VAL A 78 6.86 1.13 -26.90
N PHE A 79 5.56 1.33 -26.63
CA PHE A 79 4.72 2.29 -27.34
C PHE A 79 4.55 3.60 -26.56
N ASN A 80 5.62 4.12 -26.01
CA ASN A 80 5.67 5.43 -25.35
C ASN A 80 6.42 6.42 -26.24
N PHE A 81 5.69 7.31 -26.91
CA PHE A 81 6.22 8.32 -27.83
C PHE A 81 6.29 9.72 -27.23
N GLY A 82 6.13 9.83 -25.93
CA GLY A 82 6.18 11.09 -25.21
C GLY A 82 4.83 11.83 -25.10
N PRO A 83 4.78 12.89 -24.29
CA PRO A 83 3.53 13.53 -23.90
C PRO A 83 2.87 14.37 -24.99
N SER A 84 3.59 14.73 -26.05
CA SER A 84 3.07 15.51 -27.17
C SER A 84 2.37 14.68 -28.24
N VAL A 85 2.50 13.36 -28.19
CA VAL A 85 1.90 12.43 -29.16
C VAL A 85 0.64 11.84 -28.57
N VAL A 86 -0.48 12.03 -29.27
CA VAL A 86 -1.72 11.35 -28.92
C VAL A 86 -1.63 9.90 -29.40
N LEU A 87 -1.86 8.94 -28.51
CA LEU A 87 -1.79 7.51 -28.80
C LEU A 87 -3.05 6.79 -28.37
N ASP A 88 -3.64 6.02 -29.29
CA ASP A 88 -4.60 4.97 -28.95
C ASP A 88 -4.11 3.60 -29.38
N ARG A 89 -4.39 2.61 -28.54
CA ARG A 89 -4.04 1.20 -28.72
C ARG A 89 -5.28 0.37 -28.96
N VAL A 90 -5.56 0.05 -30.23
CA VAL A 90 -6.69 -0.79 -30.64
C VAL A 90 -6.37 -2.25 -30.38
N ASN A 91 -7.14 -2.89 -29.52
CA ASN A 91 -6.90 -4.27 -29.09
C ASN A 91 -7.52 -5.27 -30.05
N LEU A 92 -6.81 -5.61 -31.12
CA LEU A 92 -7.23 -6.65 -32.07
C LEU A 92 -6.94 -8.06 -31.57
N ARG A 93 -5.81 -8.28 -30.87
CA ARG A 93 -5.39 -9.60 -30.46
C ARG A 93 -6.30 -10.23 -29.42
N GLU A 94 -6.42 -9.60 -28.24
CA GLU A 94 -7.14 -10.18 -27.11
C GLU A 94 -8.65 -10.03 -27.19
N GLN A 95 -9.15 -8.95 -27.83
CA GLN A 95 -10.58 -8.68 -27.88
C GLN A 95 -11.26 -9.14 -29.18
N VAL A 96 -10.50 -9.44 -30.22
CA VAL A 96 -11.04 -9.94 -31.50
C VAL A 96 -10.50 -11.35 -31.77
N VAL A 97 -9.22 -11.46 -32.14
CA VAL A 97 -8.63 -12.69 -32.67
C VAL A 97 -8.65 -13.86 -31.68
N TRP A 98 -8.46 -13.60 -30.39
CA TRP A 98 -8.49 -14.64 -29.35
C TRP A 98 -9.90 -14.99 -28.85
N CYS A 99 -10.89 -14.14 -29.13
CA CYS A 99 -12.25 -14.30 -28.62
C CYS A 99 -13.24 -14.78 -29.70
N GLN A 100 -12.87 -14.68 -30.96
CA GLN A 100 -13.74 -14.97 -32.09
C GLN A 100 -13.15 -16.05 -33.01
N PRO A 101 -13.99 -16.76 -33.79
CA PRO A 101 -13.54 -17.75 -34.79
C PRO A 101 -12.65 -17.09 -35.86
N LYS A 102 -11.57 -17.77 -36.20
CA LYS A 102 -10.59 -17.30 -37.21
C LYS A 102 -11.19 -17.27 -38.60
N GLY A 103 -11.01 -16.17 -39.32
CA GLY A 103 -11.36 -16.03 -40.73
C GLY A 103 -12.85 -15.93 -41.03
N GLU A 104 -13.69 -15.70 -40.01
CA GLU A 104 -15.12 -15.45 -40.16
C GLU A 104 -15.40 -13.99 -40.50
N GLU A 105 -16.46 -13.74 -41.28
CA GLU A 105 -16.87 -12.40 -41.69
C GLU A 105 -17.17 -11.50 -40.49
N ASP A 106 -17.90 -12.01 -39.47
CA ASP A 106 -18.22 -11.27 -38.24
C ASP A 106 -16.96 -10.91 -37.47
N THR A 107 -15.92 -11.75 -37.45
CA THR A 107 -14.64 -11.45 -36.81
C THR A 107 -13.89 -10.33 -37.53
N GLN A 108 -13.92 -10.33 -38.85
CA GLN A 108 -13.35 -9.26 -39.66
C GLN A 108 -14.09 -7.94 -39.45
N MET A 109 -15.41 -7.93 -39.50
CA MET A 109 -16.23 -6.75 -39.23
C MET A 109 -15.96 -6.17 -37.84
N MET A 110 -15.84 -7.03 -36.82
CA MET A 110 -15.49 -6.61 -35.46
C MET A 110 -14.14 -5.91 -35.39
N ALA A 111 -13.13 -6.45 -36.07
CA ALA A 111 -11.79 -5.85 -36.13
C ALA A 111 -11.81 -4.48 -36.82
N GLU A 112 -12.57 -4.35 -37.91
CA GLU A 112 -12.78 -3.09 -38.62
C GLU A 112 -13.46 -2.04 -37.75
N ASP A 113 -14.49 -2.42 -36.98
CA ASP A 113 -15.19 -1.53 -36.07
C ASP A 113 -14.29 -1.08 -34.91
N TYR A 114 -13.44 -1.96 -34.36
CA TYR A 114 -12.45 -1.56 -33.38
C TYR A 114 -11.44 -0.55 -33.96
N LEU A 115 -11.04 -0.76 -35.21
CA LEU A 115 -10.13 0.18 -35.89
C LEU A 115 -10.80 1.54 -36.12
N ARG A 116 -12.07 1.56 -36.59
CA ARG A 116 -12.87 2.80 -36.74
C ARG A 116 -12.99 3.56 -35.45
N MET A 117 -13.28 2.85 -34.33
CA MET A 117 -13.37 3.45 -33.00
C MET A 117 -12.03 4.07 -32.57
N GLY A 118 -10.91 3.38 -32.79
CA GLY A 118 -9.59 3.89 -32.44
C GLY A 118 -9.18 5.12 -33.23
N ILE A 119 -9.41 5.12 -34.54
CA ILE A 119 -9.11 6.27 -35.40
C ILE A 119 -9.98 7.48 -35.02
N THR A 120 -11.29 7.28 -34.85
CA THR A 120 -12.21 8.34 -34.41
C THR A 120 -11.78 8.92 -33.06
N LYS A 121 -11.48 8.04 -32.10
CA LYS A 121 -11.04 8.45 -30.76
C LYS A 121 -9.79 9.31 -30.81
N VAL A 122 -8.77 8.89 -31.55
CA VAL A 122 -7.52 9.66 -31.70
C VAL A 122 -7.80 11.01 -32.39
N GLY A 123 -8.72 11.04 -33.35
CA GLY A 123 -9.20 12.28 -33.97
C GLY A 123 -9.70 13.32 -32.97
N ASP A 124 -10.39 12.88 -31.92
CA ASP A 124 -11.01 13.76 -30.92
C ASP A 124 -10.14 14.00 -29.66
N MET A 125 -9.09 13.16 -29.43
CA MET A 125 -8.19 13.31 -28.27
C MET A 125 -7.24 14.49 -28.44
N GLU A 126 -6.99 15.19 -27.35
CA GLU A 126 -5.90 16.18 -27.26
C GLU A 126 -4.78 15.65 -26.35
N PRO A 127 -3.50 16.07 -26.58
CA PRO A 127 -2.43 15.76 -25.64
C PRO A 127 -2.79 16.24 -24.24
N LEU A 128 -2.58 15.37 -23.25
CA LEU A 128 -2.87 15.70 -21.87
C LEU A 128 -1.79 16.64 -21.33
N GLU A 129 -2.19 17.80 -20.85
CA GLU A 129 -1.30 18.67 -20.10
C GLU A 129 -1.19 18.17 -18.65
N PRO A 130 0.04 17.99 -18.12
CA PRO A 130 0.22 17.65 -16.72
C PRO A 130 -0.44 18.69 -15.82
N PHE A 131 -1.13 18.26 -14.79
CA PHE A 131 -1.67 19.17 -13.79
C PHE A 131 -0.54 20.02 -13.19
N GLN A 132 -0.69 21.33 -13.27
CA GLN A 132 0.21 22.32 -12.67
C GLN A 132 -0.52 22.93 -11.47
N PRO A 133 -0.18 22.58 -10.22
CA PRO A 133 -0.78 23.23 -9.07
C PRO A 133 -0.34 24.69 -8.99
N GLU A 134 -1.23 25.57 -8.55
CA GLU A 134 -0.94 27.00 -8.36
C GLU A 134 0.09 27.22 -7.22
N GLU A 135 0.14 26.31 -6.25
CA GLU A 135 1.10 26.32 -5.15
C GLU A 135 2.19 25.25 -5.35
N GLU A 136 3.37 25.51 -4.81
CA GLU A 136 4.46 24.54 -4.80
C GLU A 136 4.10 23.30 -3.98
N MET A 137 4.19 22.13 -4.60
CA MET A 137 3.89 20.85 -3.98
C MET A 137 4.92 20.49 -2.90
N SER A 138 4.44 20.25 -1.69
CA SER A 138 5.29 19.77 -0.59
C SER A 138 5.66 18.31 -0.77
N LYS A 139 6.95 17.99 -0.58
CA LYS A 139 7.45 16.60 -0.48
C LYS A 139 7.61 16.16 0.97
N ARG A 140 7.30 17.02 1.94
CA ARG A 140 7.40 16.75 3.37
C ARG A 140 6.31 15.76 3.81
N LEU A 141 6.63 14.84 4.68
CA LEU A 141 5.70 13.80 5.15
C LEU A 141 5.24 14.11 6.58
N LEU A 142 3.95 13.95 6.83
CA LEU A 142 3.40 13.94 8.19
C LEU A 142 3.21 12.49 8.64
N VAL A 143 3.75 12.12 9.79
CA VAL A 143 3.51 10.84 10.44
C VAL A 143 2.74 11.08 11.73
N VAL A 144 1.55 10.51 11.87
CA VAL A 144 0.69 10.66 13.05
C VAL A 144 0.75 9.40 13.91
N GLY A 145 1.38 9.53 15.07
CA GLY A 145 1.64 8.44 16.03
C GLY A 145 3.10 8.03 16.08
N GLY A 146 3.71 8.17 17.26
CA GLY A 146 5.12 7.88 17.54
C GLY A 146 5.37 6.50 18.13
N GLY A 147 4.52 5.51 17.82
CA GLY A 147 4.77 4.10 18.12
C GLY A 147 5.73 3.45 17.12
N LEU A 148 5.94 2.13 17.20
CA LEU A 148 6.87 1.40 16.33
C LEU A 148 6.64 1.68 14.85
N ALA A 149 5.39 1.66 14.40
CA ALA A 149 5.05 1.90 12.99
C ALA A 149 5.42 3.32 12.53
N GLY A 150 5.10 4.34 13.35
CA GLY A 150 5.40 5.72 13.02
C GLY A 150 6.91 6.02 13.06
N ILE A 151 7.62 5.50 14.05
CA ILE A 151 9.08 5.62 14.15
C ILE A 151 9.75 4.98 12.93
N THR A 152 9.32 3.78 12.54
CA THR A 152 9.86 3.08 11.37
C THR A 152 9.55 3.85 10.09
N ALA A 153 8.30 4.32 9.91
CA ALA A 153 7.92 5.10 8.74
C ALA A 153 8.74 6.41 8.64
N SER A 154 8.96 7.09 9.77
CA SER A 154 9.77 8.30 9.83
C SER A 154 11.23 8.05 9.46
N ALA A 155 11.83 7.01 10.04
CA ALA A 155 13.22 6.65 9.76
C ALA A 155 13.43 6.26 8.29
N GLU A 156 12.55 5.43 7.71
CA GLU A 156 12.67 5.02 6.32
C GLU A 156 12.41 6.17 5.34
N ALA A 157 11.47 7.06 5.66
CA ALA A 157 11.22 8.26 4.85
C ALA A 157 12.43 9.23 4.89
N ALA A 158 12.98 9.48 6.07
CA ALA A 158 14.18 10.32 6.24
C ALA A 158 15.39 9.75 5.49
N LYS A 159 15.61 8.43 5.59
CA LYS A 159 16.63 7.70 4.83
C LYS A 159 16.45 7.80 3.32
N ALA A 160 15.21 7.88 2.85
CA ALA A 160 14.89 8.11 1.43
C ALA A 160 15.03 9.60 1.00
N GLY A 161 15.44 10.48 1.91
CA GLY A 161 15.71 11.89 1.64
C GLY A 161 14.49 12.83 1.79
N TYR A 162 13.41 12.37 2.41
CA TYR A 162 12.25 13.21 2.70
C TYR A 162 12.37 13.88 4.08
N GLU A 163 11.89 15.12 4.16
CA GLU A 163 11.63 15.74 5.46
C GLU A 163 10.35 15.15 6.09
N VAL A 164 10.39 14.90 7.39
CA VAL A 164 9.31 14.25 8.13
C VAL A 164 8.89 15.09 9.34
N VAL A 165 7.60 15.21 9.54
CA VAL A 165 6.98 15.72 10.78
C VAL A 165 6.35 14.53 11.48
N LEU A 166 6.87 14.16 12.66
CA LEU A 166 6.33 13.09 13.50
C LEU A 166 5.56 13.68 14.68
N VAL A 167 4.27 13.34 14.81
CA VAL A 167 3.39 13.83 15.87
C VAL A 167 3.00 12.68 16.80
N GLU A 168 3.28 12.83 18.11
CA GLU A 168 2.95 11.87 19.14
C GLU A 168 2.17 12.56 20.27
N LYS A 169 1.04 11.97 20.68
CA LYS A 169 0.17 12.51 21.75
C LYS A 169 0.75 12.35 23.14
N GLU A 170 1.53 11.31 23.38
CA GLU A 170 2.20 11.08 24.65
C GLU A 170 3.47 11.96 24.77
N ALA A 171 3.97 12.09 25.99
CA ALA A 171 5.17 12.89 26.26
C ALA A 171 6.47 12.28 25.65
N GLN A 172 6.43 11.02 25.25
CA GLN A 172 7.58 10.30 24.70
C GLN A 172 7.17 9.37 23.55
N LEU A 173 8.10 9.14 22.62
CA LEU A 173 7.95 8.16 21.55
C LEU A 173 8.01 6.71 22.08
N GLY A 174 7.64 5.74 21.23
CA GLY A 174 7.75 4.31 21.48
C GLY A 174 6.41 3.58 21.64
N GLY A 175 5.36 4.29 22.09
CA GLY A 175 4.02 3.72 22.21
C GLY A 175 3.98 2.44 23.03
N TRP A 176 3.34 1.39 22.50
CA TRP A 176 3.23 0.08 23.15
C TRP A 176 4.55 -0.62 23.41
N MET A 177 5.56 -0.38 22.56
CA MET A 177 6.86 -1.04 22.71
C MET A 177 7.56 -0.66 24.03
N ASN A 178 7.30 0.53 24.58
CA ASN A 178 7.81 0.95 25.88
C ASN A 178 7.28 0.13 27.06
N LYS A 179 6.15 -0.57 26.86
CA LYS A 179 5.47 -1.35 27.89
C LYS A 179 5.85 -2.83 27.86
N LEU A 180 6.46 -3.30 26.77
CA LEU A 180 6.82 -4.71 26.60
C LEU A 180 8.10 -5.05 27.34
N HIS A 181 8.07 -6.16 28.09
CA HIS A 181 9.27 -6.74 28.70
C HIS A 181 10.19 -7.38 27.64
N LYS A 182 9.61 -8.16 26.74
CA LYS A 182 10.26 -8.78 25.60
C LYS A 182 9.33 -8.76 24.39
N GLN A 183 9.88 -8.93 23.21
CA GLN A 183 9.10 -9.12 21.99
C GLN A 183 9.15 -10.57 21.51
N ALA A 184 8.15 -10.96 20.73
CA ALA A 184 8.16 -12.20 20.01
C ALA A 184 9.33 -12.21 18.99
N PRO A 185 9.97 -13.36 18.75
CA PRO A 185 11.14 -13.43 17.88
C PRO A 185 10.79 -13.07 16.44
N LEU A 186 11.62 -12.23 15.81
CA LEU A 186 11.42 -11.77 14.43
C LEU A 186 12.11 -12.67 13.39
N LYS A 187 12.99 -13.58 13.86
CA LYS A 187 13.81 -14.44 12.99
C LYS A 187 13.59 -15.93 13.29
N HIS A 188 13.68 -16.72 12.23
CA HIS A 188 13.70 -18.17 12.36
C HIS A 188 14.82 -18.63 13.33
N PRO A 189 14.58 -19.62 14.23
CA PRO A 189 13.45 -20.55 14.33
C PRO A 189 12.25 -20.06 15.16
N TYR A 190 12.14 -18.78 15.49
CA TYR A 190 11.04 -18.16 16.24
C TYR A 190 10.83 -18.72 17.67
N THR A 191 11.88 -19.23 18.29
CA THR A 191 11.80 -19.90 19.62
C THR A 191 12.18 -18.97 20.76
N ASP A 192 13.15 -18.09 20.60
CA ASP A 192 13.71 -17.32 21.70
C ASP A 192 13.19 -15.88 21.67
N LEU A 193 12.73 -15.44 22.84
CA LEU A 193 12.24 -14.05 23.00
C LEU A 193 13.38 -13.06 22.87
N GLU A 194 13.12 -11.99 22.16
CA GLU A 194 14.10 -10.94 21.87
C GLU A 194 13.92 -9.74 22.80
N ASP A 195 15.00 -8.98 22.99
CA ASP A 195 14.93 -7.68 23.66
C ASP A 195 14.22 -6.65 22.78
N VAL A 196 13.53 -5.73 23.44
CA VAL A 196 12.83 -4.64 22.75
C VAL A 196 13.86 -3.54 22.40
N ASP A 197 14.08 -3.30 21.12
CA ASP A 197 15.07 -2.33 20.61
C ASP A 197 14.52 -0.90 20.43
N ILE A 198 13.37 -0.61 21.02
CA ILE A 198 12.64 0.65 20.77
C ILE A 198 13.45 1.90 21.15
N ALA A 199 14.23 1.84 22.22
CA ALA A 199 15.06 2.97 22.67
C ALA A 199 16.10 3.38 21.62
N TYR A 200 16.70 2.41 20.94
CA TYR A 200 17.63 2.66 19.83
C TYR A 200 16.92 3.34 18.66
N ARG A 201 15.73 2.86 18.31
CA ARG A 201 14.93 3.42 17.20
C ARG A 201 14.45 4.83 17.50
N ILE A 202 14.01 5.10 18.72
CA ILE A 202 13.62 6.44 19.19
C ILE A 202 14.80 7.39 19.00
N LYS A 203 15.96 7.03 19.54
CA LYS A 203 17.17 7.85 19.46
C LYS A 203 17.55 8.13 18.00
N ALA A 204 17.50 7.14 17.11
CA ALA A 204 17.83 7.30 15.71
C ALA A 204 16.91 8.32 15.00
N VAL A 205 15.61 8.35 15.33
CA VAL A 205 14.65 9.30 14.76
C VAL A 205 14.80 10.70 15.37
N GLU A 206 15.04 10.80 16.68
CA GLU A 206 15.23 12.09 17.36
C GLU A 206 16.54 12.81 16.97
N GLU A 207 17.56 12.05 16.59
CA GLU A 207 18.87 12.58 16.15
C GLU A 207 18.92 12.81 14.63
N ASP A 208 17.91 12.38 13.85
CA ASP A 208 17.90 12.58 12.41
C ASP A 208 17.47 14.01 12.05
N GLY A 209 18.35 14.74 11.37
CA GLY A 209 18.13 16.14 10.99
C GLY A 209 16.97 16.36 10.01
N ASN A 210 16.47 15.30 9.36
CA ASN A 210 15.32 15.37 8.48
C ASN A 210 13.99 15.12 9.22
N VAL A 211 13.99 14.79 10.51
CA VAL A 211 12.80 14.49 11.29
C VAL A 211 12.53 15.57 12.34
N THR A 212 11.38 16.22 12.24
CA THR A 212 10.87 17.13 13.26
C THR A 212 9.86 16.40 14.15
N VAL A 213 10.15 16.27 15.44
CA VAL A 213 9.32 15.52 16.38
C VAL A 213 8.50 16.46 17.28
N TYR A 214 7.18 16.24 17.31
CA TYR A 214 6.24 16.90 18.23
C TYR A 214 5.68 15.87 19.22
N THR A 215 6.15 15.85 20.46
CA THR A 215 5.59 15.04 21.56
C THR A 215 4.59 15.85 22.40
N GLY A 216 3.71 15.18 23.12
CA GLY A 216 2.59 15.84 23.82
C GLY A 216 1.69 16.63 22.88
N ALA A 217 1.60 16.20 21.63
CA ALA A 217 0.98 16.92 20.54
C ALA A 217 -0.12 16.08 19.85
N THR A 218 -1.18 16.73 19.42
CA THR A 218 -2.31 16.10 18.73
C THR A 218 -2.66 16.82 17.45
N MET A 219 -3.16 16.08 16.49
CA MET A 219 -3.73 16.68 15.28
C MET A 219 -5.05 17.36 15.60
N GLU A 220 -5.18 18.64 15.29
CA GLU A 220 -6.42 19.40 15.47
C GLU A 220 -7.23 19.44 14.17
N LYS A 221 -6.57 19.71 13.04
CA LYS A 221 -7.21 19.85 11.73
C LYS A 221 -6.22 19.53 10.61
N ILE A 222 -6.74 19.05 9.49
CA ILE A 222 -6.02 18.91 8.22
C ILE A 222 -6.88 19.55 7.13
N GLU A 223 -6.26 20.36 6.28
CA GLU A 223 -6.88 21.02 5.14
C GLU A 223 -6.07 20.76 3.87
N GLY A 224 -6.68 20.99 2.71
CA GLY A 224 -6.02 20.82 1.41
C GLY A 224 -6.22 19.45 0.77
N ALA A 225 -5.28 19.08 -0.06
CA ALA A 225 -5.30 17.88 -0.90
C ALA A 225 -3.91 17.22 -0.94
N PRO A 226 -3.75 16.02 -1.51
CA PRO A 226 -2.44 15.40 -1.71
C PRO A 226 -1.43 16.36 -2.32
N CYS A 227 -0.24 16.38 -1.76
CA CYS A 227 0.86 17.30 -2.03
C CYS A 227 0.68 18.76 -1.54
N LEU A 228 -0.52 19.14 -1.06
CA LEU A 228 -0.88 20.50 -0.64
C LEU A 228 -1.60 20.50 0.72
N TYR A 229 -1.29 19.58 1.62
CA TYR A 229 -1.90 19.56 2.94
C TYR A 229 -1.33 20.62 3.85
N THR A 230 -2.22 21.22 4.64
CA THR A 230 -1.90 22.07 5.80
C THR A 230 -2.35 21.36 7.06
N ALA A 231 -1.40 20.95 7.89
CA ALA A 231 -1.63 20.23 9.13
C ALA A 231 -1.55 21.18 10.33
N HIS A 232 -2.60 21.23 11.14
CA HIS A 232 -2.66 22.01 12.36
C HIS A 232 -2.40 21.10 13.56
N ILE A 233 -1.26 21.29 14.22
CA ILE A 233 -0.76 20.47 15.32
C ILE A 233 -0.90 21.25 16.61
N LYS A 234 -1.67 20.73 17.56
CA LYS A 234 -1.85 21.33 18.88
C LYS A 234 -0.82 20.76 19.85
N GLN A 235 0.05 21.63 20.37
CA GLN A 235 1.05 21.29 21.38
C GLN A 235 1.09 22.35 22.47
N ASN A 236 1.01 21.96 23.75
CA ASN A 236 1.07 22.85 24.89
C ASN A 236 0.08 24.08 24.84
N GLY A 237 -1.10 23.85 24.26
CA GLY A 237 -2.11 24.89 24.08
C GLY A 237 -1.93 25.79 22.85
N ASN A 238 -0.81 25.69 22.16
CA ASN A 238 -0.53 26.41 20.92
C ASN A 238 -0.80 25.52 19.70
N VAL A 239 -1.15 26.16 18.59
CA VAL A 239 -1.30 25.47 17.29
C VAL A 239 -0.12 25.82 16.40
N VAL A 240 0.60 24.79 15.96
CA VAL A 240 1.67 24.88 14.96
C VAL A 240 1.12 24.40 13.63
N THR A 241 1.44 25.11 12.57
CA THR A 241 0.98 24.78 11.22
C THR A 241 2.14 24.26 10.38
N GLU A 242 1.97 23.09 9.77
CA GLU A 242 2.95 22.45 8.92
C GLU A 242 2.37 22.18 7.52
N LYS A 243 3.11 22.54 6.44
CA LYS A 243 2.77 22.18 5.07
C LYS A 243 3.40 20.82 4.74
N VAL A 244 2.58 19.86 4.31
CA VAL A 244 3.02 18.48 4.04
C VAL A 244 2.36 17.94 2.76
N GLY A 245 3.08 17.04 2.09
CA GLY A 245 2.60 16.45 0.83
C GLY A 245 1.81 15.17 1.03
N ALA A 246 2.15 14.38 2.06
CA ALA A 246 1.48 13.12 2.35
C ALA A 246 1.38 12.88 3.86
N ILE A 247 0.46 12.00 4.24
CA ILE A 247 0.14 11.70 5.65
C ILE A 247 0.18 10.20 5.86
N VAL A 248 0.98 9.77 6.83
CA VAL A 248 1.05 8.38 7.30
C VAL A 248 0.31 8.30 8.64
N VAL A 249 -0.76 7.52 8.70
CA VAL A 249 -1.53 7.30 9.91
C VAL A 249 -0.99 6.07 10.64
N ALA A 250 -0.34 6.27 11.78
CA ALA A 250 0.30 5.24 12.61
C ALA A 250 -0.20 5.30 14.07
N THR A 251 -1.48 5.61 14.28
CA THR A 251 -2.09 5.92 15.60
C THR A 251 -2.24 4.69 16.51
N GLY A 252 -1.91 3.49 16.02
CA GLY A 252 -1.93 2.27 16.80
C GLY A 252 -3.34 1.81 17.19
N ALA A 253 -3.41 1.07 18.29
CA ALA A 253 -4.65 0.51 18.83
C ALA A 253 -4.80 0.83 20.32
N VAL A 254 -6.04 0.85 20.79
CA VAL A 254 -6.39 0.97 22.20
C VAL A 254 -6.85 -0.42 22.70
N PRO A 255 -6.32 -0.91 23.83
CA PRO A 255 -6.77 -2.16 24.41
C PRO A 255 -8.25 -2.14 24.73
N TYR A 256 -8.88 -3.28 24.61
CA TYR A 256 -10.28 -3.41 25.01
C TYR A 256 -10.45 -3.17 26.50
N GLU A 257 -11.52 -2.47 26.89
CA GLU A 257 -11.82 -2.17 28.29
C GLU A 257 -12.26 -3.44 29.05
N ALA A 258 -11.32 -4.09 29.76
CA ALA A 258 -11.54 -5.36 30.42
C ALA A 258 -12.69 -5.34 31.45
N LYS A 259 -13.02 -4.18 32.05
CA LYS A 259 -14.14 -3.99 32.98
C LYS A 259 -15.50 -4.31 32.37
N LYS A 260 -15.64 -4.26 31.06
CA LYS A 260 -16.87 -4.65 30.34
C LYS A 260 -17.12 -6.15 30.38
N LEU A 261 -16.09 -6.96 30.62
CA LEU A 261 -16.13 -8.42 30.68
C LEU A 261 -16.32 -8.90 32.14
N LYS A 262 -17.42 -8.48 32.79
CA LYS A 262 -17.68 -8.75 34.21
C LYS A 262 -17.65 -10.23 34.59
N HIS A 263 -18.08 -11.10 33.66
CA HIS A 263 -18.08 -12.56 33.84
C HIS A 263 -16.67 -13.18 33.98
N LEU A 264 -15.61 -12.48 33.53
CA LEU A 264 -14.23 -12.91 33.71
C LEU A 264 -13.61 -12.45 35.04
N GLY A 265 -14.30 -11.64 35.83
CA GLY A 265 -13.89 -11.24 37.18
C GLY A 265 -12.84 -10.13 37.24
N TYR A 266 -12.50 -9.47 36.14
CA TYR A 266 -11.58 -8.33 36.16
C TYR A 266 -12.14 -7.16 37.01
N GLY A 267 -11.33 -6.67 37.95
CA GLY A 267 -11.72 -5.62 38.90
C GLY A 267 -12.47 -6.14 40.12
N THR A 268 -12.85 -7.41 40.20
CA THR A 268 -13.44 -8.06 41.37
C THR A 268 -12.53 -9.12 41.98
N CYS A 269 -11.74 -9.79 41.18
CA CYS A 269 -10.71 -10.72 41.60
C CYS A 269 -9.33 -10.12 41.32
N GLU A 270 -8.54 -9.90 42.36
CA GLU A 270 -7.23 -9.23 42.26
C GLU A 270 -6.25 -9.96 41.32
N ASN A 271 -6.36 -11.30 41.24
CA ASN A 271 -5.50 -12.10 40.39
C ASN A 271 -5.99 -12.24 38.93
N VAL A 272 -7.05 -11.54 38.56
CA VAL A 272 -7.47 -11.40 37.16
C VAL A 272 -6.90 -10.10 36.62
N VAL A 273 -5.95 -10.22 35.71
CA VAL A 273 -5.15 -9.10 35.18
C VAL A 273 -5.19 -9.07 33.66
N THR A 274 -4.78 -7.96 33.08
CA THR A 274 -4.63 -7.81 31.61
C THR A 274 -3.24 -8.25 31.15
N ASN A 275 -3.07 -8.45 29.85
CA ASN A 275 -1.76 -8.70 29.26
C ASN A 275 -0.76 -7.56 29.56
N GLU A 276 -1.22 -6.30 29.59
CA GLU A 276 -0.39 -5.15 29.96
C GLU A 276 0.18 -5.30 31.39
N THR A 277 -0.65 -5.70 32.33
CA THR A 277 -0.19 -5.94 33.71
C THR A 277 0.86 -7.08 33.79
N ILE A 278 0.72 -8.10 32.97
CA ILE A 278 1.74 -9.18 32.91
C ILE A 278 3.08 -8.65 32.39
N GLU A 279 3.09 -7.77 31.37
CA GLU A 279 4.32 -7.12 30.89
C GLU A 279 4.98 -6.29 32.01
N GLU A 280 4.21 -5.51 32.75
CA GLU A 280 4.71 -4.71 33.87
C GLU A 280 5.32 -5.59 34.99
N LEU A 281 4.66 -6.69 35.33
CA LEU A 281 5.17 -7.63 36.34
C LEU A 281 6.47 -8.29 35.86
N ALA A 282 6.50 -8.75 34.61
CA ALA A 282 7.68 -9.35 34.03
C ALA A 282 8.88 -8.40 33.99
N SER A 283 8.64 -7.12 33.65
CA SER A 283 9.67 -6.07 33.63
C SER A 283 10.25 -5.76 35.01
N LYS A 284 9.48 -6.00 36.08
CA LYS A 284 9.94 -5.88 37.48
C LYS A 284 10.73 -7.10 37.96
N GLY A 285 10.94 -8.09 37.10
CA GLY A 285 11.79 -9.25 37.34
C GLY A 285 11.07 -10.54 37.75
N SER A 286 9.79 -10.50 38.14
CA SER A 286 9.03 -11.71 38.51
C SER A 286 7.53 -11.49 38.34
N ILE A 287 6.88 -12.47 37.71
CA ILE A 287 5.42 -12.52 37.63
C ILE A 287 4.87 -13.07 38.95
N THR A 288 4.30 -12.18 39.76
CA THR A 288 3.72 -12.49 41.06
C THR A 288 2.20 -12.26 41.06
N ARG A 289 1.52 -12.91 41.98
CA ARG A 289 0.07 -12.70 42.19
C ARG A 289 -0.17 -11.34 42.84
N PRO A 290 -1.02 -10.47 42.28
CA PRO A 290 -1.31 -9.19 42.88
C PRO A 290 -1.86 -9.26 44.30
N SER A 291 -2.63 -10.32 44.65
CA SER A 291 -3.27 -10.48 45.94
C SER A 291 -2.32 -10.69 47.13
N ASP A 292 -1.15 -11.35 46.91
CA ASP A 292 -0.27 -11.72 48.02
C ASP A 292 1.24 -11.67 47.66
N GLY A 293 1.60 -11.22 46.49
CA GLY A 293 2.97 -11.03 46.05
C GLY A 293 3.74 -12.35 45.80
N ARG A 294 3.11 -13.54 45.96
CA ARG A 294 3.78 -14.80 45.73
C ARG A 294 3.99 -15.11 44.25
N PRO A 295 5.07 -15.80 43.86
CA PRO A 295 5.28 -16.21 42.49
C PRO A 295 4.10 -16.99 41.93
N VAL A 296 3.74 -16.72 40.68
CA VAL A 296 2.66 -17.43 39.98
C VAL A 296 3.11 -18.83 39.62
N LYS A 297 2.36 -19.84 40.05
CA LYS A 297 2.58 -21.26 39.72
C LYS A 297 1.67 -21.78 38.61
N SER A 298 0.58 -21.08 38.38
CA SER A 298 -0.38 -21.45 37.33
C SER A 298 -1.11 -20.19 36.85
N ALA A 299 -1.21 -20.03 35.53
CA ALA A 299 -1.96 -18.98 34.90
C ALA A 299 -2.82 -19.50 33.74
N ALA A 300 -4.00 -18.92 33.60
CA ALA A 300 -4.87 -19.14 32.43
C ALA A 300 -4.97 -17.85 31.60
N PHE A 301 -4.65 -17.97 30.31
CA PHE A 301 -4.77 -16.91 29.32
C PHE A 301 -6.06 -17.12 28.55
N VAL A 302 -7.03 -16.23 28.74
CA VAL A 302 -8.34 -16.30 28.07
C VAL A 302 -8.29 -15.40 26.83
N LEU A 303 -8.22 -16.02 25.67
CA LEU A 303 -8.15 -15.31 24.39
C LEU A 303 -9.53 -14.91 23.89
N CYS A 304 -9.57 -14.01 22.92
CA CYS A 304 -10.78 -13.41 22.39
C CYS A 304 -11.66 -12.72 23.47
N ALA A 305 -11.08 -12.33 24.59
CA ALA A 305 -11.77 -11.60 25.65
C ALA A 305 -12.12 -10.17 25.13
N GLY A 306 -13.39 -9.95 24.79
CA GLY A 306 -13.89 -8.72 24.17
C GLY A 306 -13.65 -8.61 22.65
N SER A 307 -13.11 -9.64 21.99
CA SER A 307 -12.95 -9.73 20.53
C SER A 307 -13.66 -10.95 19.95
N ARG A 308 -14.03 -10.91 18.66
CA ARG A 308 -14.78 -11.97 17.97
C ARG A 308 -16.10 -12.28 18.69
N ASP A 309 -16.70 -11.25 19.21
CA ASP A 309 -17.93 -11.30 20.01
C ASP A 309 -18.89 -10.21 19.50
N PRO A 310 -20.10 -10.56 19.04
CA PRO A 310 -21.07 -9.59 18.50
C PRO A 310 -21.56 -8.57 19.54
N GLU A 311 -21.52 -8.90 20.85
CA GLU A 311 -21.90 -7.98 21.93
C GLU A 311 -20.78 -7.01 22.31
N HIS A 312 -19.54 -7.26 21.82
CA HIS A 312 -18.34 -6.45 22.06
C HIS A 312 -17.69 -6.04 20.74
N LEU A 313 -16.45 -6.53 20.45
CA LEU A 313 -15.80 -6.31 19.17
C LEU A 313 -15.99 -7.54 18.27
N SER A 314 -16.69 -7.39 17.15
CA SER A 314 -17.00 -8.49 16.24
C SER A 314 -15.77 -9.07 15.52
N TYR A 315 -14.68 -8.31 15.44
CA TYR A 315 -13.44 -8.66 14.74
C TYR A 315 -12.37 -9.25 15.66
N CYS A 316 -11.34 -9.84 15.06
CA CYS A 316 -10.15 -10.34 15.74
C CYS A 316 -9.14 -9.22 15.95
N SER A 317 -8.53 -9.13 17.15
CA SER A 317 -7.44 -8.18 17.44
C SER A 317 -6.14 -8.51 16.70
N SER A 318 -5.99 -9.73 16.18
CA SER A 318 -4.79 -10.27 15.51
C SER A 318 -3.51 -10.30 16.36
N THR A 319 -3.55 -9.87 17.60
CA THR A 319 -2.38 -9.76 18.49
C THR A 319 -2.46 -10.64 19.74
N CYS A 320 -3.66 -10.90 20.28
CA CYS A 320 -3.81 -11.53 21.58
C CYS A 320 -3.22 -12.95 21.64
N CYS A 321 -3.23 -13.72 20.56
CA CYS A 321 -2.69 -15.07 20.55
C CYS A 321 -1.17 -15.07 20.74
N ILE A 322 -0.45 -14.32 19.91
CA ILE A 322 1.02 -14.26 20.01
C ILE A 322 1.47 -13.62 21.32
N GLU A 323 0.76 -12.59 21.78
CA GLU A 323 1.03 -11.92 23.05
C GLU A 323 0.88 -12.87 24.24
N SER A 324 -0.21 -13.64 24.29
CA SER A 324 -0.45 -14.61 25.36
C SER A 324 0.52 -15.79 25.31
N LEU A 325 0.92 -16.27 24.14
CA LEU A 325 1.95 -17.30 24.00
C LEU A 325 3.32 -16.80 24.48
N LYS A 326 3.68 -15.57 24.15
CA LYS A 326 4.89 -14.91 24.66
C LYS A 326 4.88 -14.84 26.19
N GLN A 327 3.77 -14.41 26.78
CA GLN A 327 3.63 -14.28 28.25
C GLN A 327 3.56 -15.64 28.94
N ALA A 328 2.96 -16.63 28.34
CA ALA A 328 3.02 -18.01 28.81
C ALA A 328 4.47 -18.53 28.85
N LYS A 329 5.30 -18.13 27.89
CA LYS A 329 6.74 -18.43 27.89
C LYS A 329 7.47 -17.71 29.03
N TYR A 330 7.13 -16.47 29.38
CA TYR A 330 7.70 -15.77 30.55
C TYR A 330 7.51 -16.61 31.83
N LEU A 331 6.28 -17.08 32.05
CA LEU A 331 5.96 -17.89 33.21
C LEU A 331 6.80 -19.17 33.27
N ARG A 332 6.95 -19.86 32.14
CA ARG A 332 7.74 -21.09 32.02
C ARG A 332 9.25 -20.87 32.15
N LEU A 333 9.75 -19.70 31.75
CA LEU A 333 11.16 -19.31 31.93
C LEU A 333 11.44 -18.96 33.39
N GLN A 334 10.48 -18.33 34.09
CA GLN A 334 10.60 -18.04 35.53
C GLN A 334 10.59 -19.31 36.38
N ASP A 335 9.73 -20.27 36.04
CA ASP A 335 9.59 -21.52 36.76
C ASP A 335 9.17 -22.63 35.79
N LYS A 336 10.06 -23.64 35.61
CA LYS A 336 9.83 -24.77 34.72
C LYS A 336 8.63 -25.65 35.10
N ASP A 337 8.26 -25.63 36.37
CA ASP A 337 7.12 -26.39 36.88
C ASP A 337 5.80 -25.61 36.84
N ALA A 338 5.86 -24.31 36.55
CA ALA A 338 4.66 -23.49 36.40
C ALA A 338 3.81 -23.97 35.22
N LYS A 339 2.50 -23.86 35.36
CA LYS A 339 1.52 -24.31 34.36
C LYS A 339 0.90 -23.07 33.66
N ALA A 340 1.00 -23.02 32.34
CA ALA A 340 0.32 -22.04 31.53
C ALA A 340 -0.80 -22.70 30.72
N TYR A 341 -2.02 -22.24 30.89
CA TYR A 341 -3.19 -22.71 30.16
C TYR A 341 -3.62 -21.63 29.20
N VAL A 342 -3.77 -21.93 27.91
CA VAL A 342 -4.25 -21.01 26.90
C VAL A 342 -5.62 -21.47 26.43
N ILE A 343 -6.64 -20.66 26.71
CA ILE A 343 -8.04 -20.95 26.37
C ILE A 343 -8.39 -20.14 25.13
N TYR A 344 -8.68 -20.78 24.00
CA TYR A 344 -8.88 -20.15 22.72
C TYR A 344 -10.00 -20.82 21.90
N ARG A 345 -10.54 -20.09 20.93
CA ARG A 345 -11.48 -20.64 19.92
C ARG A 345 -10.70 -21.21 18.73
N ASP A 346 -9.88 -20.36 18.10
CA ASP A 346 -8.91 -20.71 17.07
C ASP A 346 -7.63 -19.92 17.35
N MET A 347 -6.48 -20.58 17.26
CA MET A 347 -5.19 -19.92 17.37
C MET A 347 -4.94 -19.12 16.08
N ARG A 348 -4.56 -17.85 16.24
CA ARG A 348 -4.23 -16.94 15.14
C ARG A 348 -2.95 -16.19 15.46
N THR A 349 -1.89 -16.65 14.86
CA THR A 349 -0.55 -16.05 14.96
C THR A 349 -0.08 -15.68 13.56
N PRO A 350 -0.58 -14.54 13.00
CA PRO A 350 -0.34 -14.19 11.61
C PRO A 350 1.16 -14.00 11.30
N GLY A 351 1.53 -14.22 10.05
CA GLY A 351 2.90 -14.17 9.57
C GLY A 351 3.60 -15.52 9.66
N HIS A 352 4.85 -15.53 10.08
CA HIS A 352 5.69 -16.72 10.13
C HIS A 352 5.58 -17.53 11.44
N TYR A 353 4.60 -17.20 12.30
CA TYR A 353 4.45 -17.84 13.63
C TYR A 353 3.51 -19.05 13.64
N GLU A 354 2.78 -19.33 12.55
CA GLU A 354 1.88 -20.49 12.44
C GLU A 354 2.62 -21.83 12.26
#